data_6d3867d044b06f23d900a682eb9ec2dd
#
_entry.id   6d3867d044b06f23d900a682eb9ec2dd
#
_cell.length_a   1.000
_cell.length_b   1.000
_cell.length_c   1.000
_cell.angle_alpha   90.00
_cell.angle_beta   90.00
_cell.angle_gamma   90.00
#
_symmetry.space_group_name_H-M   'P 1'
#
loop_
_entity.id
_entity.type
_entity.pdbx_description
1 polymer ?
#
loop_
_entity_poly.entity_id
_entity_poly.type
_entity_poly.pdbx_seq_one_letter_code
_entity_poly.pdbx_strand_id
1 'polypeptide(L)'
;LFHMEEGDFAVLFPEVIHHCQVFSGENNKACYLWAQPILCGQFASVMQKYCPKNPVIKKPQVHRDIVNAIRCLKLDKKEQNPNLVVEQAYVQILLARSIPAFNLQEKSSVESNDIIYQTVSYIAKHFKEEMSLEKMARDMGVSKFTLSRVFSGTFHRNFNQYLNEQRLNYVCVHLECTDKSNTDISMDAGFESQRTFNRVFRERYKMTPREYRNLYREKFVLQNEII
;
A
#
# COMPACT_ATOMS: atom_id res chain seq x y z
N LEU A 1 -0.60 14.17 -11.57
CA LEU A 1 0.81 13.92 -11.31
C LEU A 1 1.32 14.96 -10.33
N PHE A 2 1.99 14.54 -9.25
CA PHE A 2 2.56 15.43 -8.24
C PHE A 2 4.07 15.19 -8.18
N HIS A 3 4.83 16.26 -8.22
CA HIS A 3 6.29 16.21 -8.14
C HIS A 3 6.75 16.42 -6.70
N MET A 4 7.67 15.57 -6.22
CA MET A 4 8.26 15.67 -4.87
C MET A 4 9.77 15.84 -4.97
N GLU A 5 10.29 16.65 -4.08
CA GLU A 5 11.72 16.95 -3.92
C GLU A 5 12.18 16.61 -2.50
N GLU A 6 13.47 16.73 -2.25
CA GLU A 6 14.04 16.47 -0.94
C GLU A 6 13.43 17.35 0.16
N GLY A 7 12.88 16.70 1.17
CA GLY A 7 12.22 17.34 2.31
C GLY A 7 10.72 17.57 2.15
N ASP A 8 10.14 17.24 0.98
CA ASP A 8 8.70 17.19 0.80
C ASP A 8 8.10 16.02 1.58
N PHE A 9 6.85 16.18 2.02
CA PHE A 9 6.10 15.17 2.75
C PHE A 9 4.78 14.88 2.05
N ALA A 10 4.38 13.62 1.97
CA ALA A 10 3.09 13.25 1.41
C ALA A 10 2.33 12.29 2.31
N VAL A 11 1.00 12.40 2.32
CA VAL A 11 0.12 11.44 2.98
C VAL A 11 -0.82 10.84 1.95
N LEU A 12 -0.72 9.53 1.81
CA LEU A 12 -1.60 8.75 0.95
C LEU A 12 -2.71 8.15 1.80
N PHE A 13 -3.94 8.53 1.52
CA PHE A 13 -5.09 8.03 2.25
C PHE A 13 -5.44 6.61 1.79
N PRO A 14 -6.09 5.79 2.63
CA PRO A 14 -6.52 4.43 2.25
C PRO A 14 -7.29 4.43 0.93
N GLU A 15 -7.19 3.35 0.16
CA GLU A 15 -7.90 3.15 -1.13
C GLU A 15 -7.59 4.19 -2.22
N VAL A 16 -6.70 5.16 -1.96
CA VAL A 16 -6.25 6.07 -3.01
C VAL A 16 -5.19 5.38 -3.85
N ILE A 17 -5.51 5.22 -5.13
CA ILE A 17 -4.60 4.63 -6.10
C ILE A 17 -3.44 5.59 -6.34
N HIS A 18 -2.23 5.11 -6.14
CA HIS A 18 -1.03 5.91 -6.32
C HIS A 18 0.10 5.07 -6.93
N HIS A 19 0.97 5.75 -7.65
CA HIS A 19 2.22 5.20 -8.17
C HIS A 19 3.33 6.21 -7.91
N CYS A 20 4.45 5.71 -7.37
CA CYS A 20 5.63 6.53 -7.16
C CYS A 20 6.69 6.17 -8.21
N GLN A 21 7.14 7.14 -8.97
CA GLN A 21 8.19 6.96 -9.97
C GLN A 21 9.36 7.90 -9.68
N VAL A 22 10.56 7.37 -9.77
CA VAL A 22 11.80 8.13 -9.65
C VAL A 22 12.31 8.47 -11.05
N PHE A 23 12.49 9.75 -11.33
CA PHE A 23 12.80 10.22 -12.70
C PHE A 23 14.30 10.35 -13.00
N SER A 24 15.19 10.38 -12.02
CA SER A 24 16.62 10.49 -12.28
C SER A 24 17.48 10.21 -11.04
N GLY A 25 18.70 9.77 -11.27
CA GLY A 25 19.82 9.80 -10.34
C GLY A 25 19.96 8.61 -9.41
N GLU A 26 21.22 8.27 -9.15
CA GLU A 26 21.61 7.09 -8.37
C GLU A 26 21.38 7.22 -6.85
N ASN A 27 20.93 8.37 -6.32
CA ASN A 27 20.86 8.64 -4.88
C ASN A 27 19.51 9.11 -4.34
N ASN A 28 18.41 8.73 -4.98
CA ASN A 28 17.10 9.07 -4.46
C ASN A 28 16.76 8.24 -3.22
N LYS A 29 16.54 8.91 -2.08
CA LYS A 29 16.14 8.27 -0.82
C LYS A 29 14.73 8.72 -0.45
N ALA A 30 13.81 7.76 -0.33
CA ALA A 30 12.47 7.99 0.21
C ALA A 30 12.29 7.20 1.51
N CYS A 31 11.57 7.78 2.46
CA CYS A 31 11.12 7.11 3.67
C CYS A 31 9.64 6.82 3.54
N TYR A 32 9.26 5.57 3.55
CA TYR A 32 7.87 5.13 3.54
C TYR A 32 7.47 4.70 4.95
N LEU A 33 6.36 5.24 5.43
CA LEU A 33 5.70 4.82 6.66
C LEU A 33 4.34 4.21 6.31
N TRP A 34 4.16 2.96 6.65
CA TRP A 34 2.88 2.24 6.53
C TRP A 34 2.24 2.17 7.91
N ALA A 35 1.07 2.78 8.05
CA ALA A 35 0.32 2.78 9.29
C ALA A 35 -0.98 1.99 9.13
N GLN A 36 -1.25 1.09 10.07
CA GLN A 36 -2.53 0.41 10.14
C GLN A 36 -3.65 1.39 10.55
N PRO A 37 -4.90 1.17 10.13
CA PRO A 37 -6.03 2.06 10.46
C PRO A 37 -6.19 2.32 11.95
N ILE A 38 -5.88 1.33 12.79
CA ILE A 38 -5.97 1.46 14.25
C ILE A 38 -5.03 2.55 14.81
N LEU A 39 -3.89 2.77 14.17
CA LEU A 39 -2.93 3.81 14.57
C LEU A 39 -3.40 5.22 14.20
N CYS A 40 -4.32 5.34 13.25
CA CYS A 40 -4.84 6.62 12.77
C CYS A 40 -5.84 7.27 13.75
N GLY A 41 -6.39 6.50 14.71
CA GLY A 41 -7.32 7.00 15.72
C GLY A 41 -8.51 7.73 15.10
N GLN A 42 -8.83 8.92 15.61
CA GLN A 42 -9.96 9.74 15.12
C GLN A 42 -9.85 10.16 13.64
N PHE A 43 -8.68 10.11 13.03
CA PHE A 43 -8.48 10.50 11.63
C PHE A 43 -8.91 9.39 10.65
N ALA A 44 -9.07 8.15 11.12
CA ALA A 44 -9.41 7.01 10.27
C ALA A 44 -10.70 7.24 9.47
N SER A 45 -11.77 7.77 10.09
CA SER A 45 -13.05 8.05 9.43
C SER A 45 -12.94 9.12 8.34
N VAL A 46 -12.19 10.18 8.59
CA VAL A 46 -11.93 11.23 7.60
C VAL A 46 -11.14 10.67 6.43
N MET A 47 -10.08 9.91 6.71
CA MET A 47 -9.24 9.29 5.68
C MET A 47 -9.97 8.21 4.88
N GLN A 48 -11.01 7.60 5.45
CA GLN A 48 -11.84 6.63 4.73
C GLN A 48 -12.78 7.32 3.74
N LYS A 49 -13.38 8.45 4.10
CA LYS A 49 -14.38 9.15 3.30
C LYS A 49 -13.76 10.13 2.29
N TYR A 50 -12.68 10.78 2.65
CA TYR A 50 -12.06 11.85 1.87
C TYR A 50 -10.67 11.47 1.38
N CYS A 51 -10.17 12.23 0.40
CA CYS A 51 -8.78 12.21 -0.02
C CYS A 51 -8.30 13.65 -0.34
N PRO A 52 -6.99 13.94 -0.21
CA PRO A 52 -6.47 15.24 -0.59
C PRO A 52 -6.45 15.41 -2.11
N LYS A 53 -6.83 16.61 -2.60
CA LYS A 53 -6.64 16.97 -4.00
C LYS A 53 -5.16 16.96 -4.40
N ASN A 54 -4.31 17.42 -3.50
CA ASN A 54 -2.86 17.30 -3.58
C ASN A 54 -2.36 16.66 -2.29
N PRO A 55 -1.77 15.45 -2.33
CA PRO A 55 -1.27 14.75 -1.14
C PRO A 55 0.09 15.27 -0.67
N VAL A 56 0.74 16.17 -1.41
CA VAL A 56 2.11 16.64 -1.15
C VAL A 56 2.12 17.96 -0.40
N ILE A 57 2.84 18.00 0.71
CA ILE A 57 3.19 19.20 1.44
C ILE A 57 4.64 19.54 1.11
N LYS A 58 4.88 20.72 0.55
CA LYS A 58 6.23 21.16 0.18
C LYS A 58 7.08 21.51 1.40
N LYS A 59 8.38 21.24 1.32
CA LYS A 59 9.37 21.41 2.41
C LYS A 59 9.18 22.67 3.25
N PRO A 60 8.96 23.87 2.71
CA PRO A 60 8.77 25.08 3.53
C PRO A 60 7.51 25.06 4.41
N GLN A 61 6.52 24.22 4.05
CA GLN A 61 5.23 24.10 4.73
C GLN A 61 5.17 22.88 5.65
N VAL A 62 6.18 22.01 5.61
CA VAL A 62 6.23 20.81 6.45
C VAL A 62 6.47 21.23 7.91
N HIS A 63 5.48 20.96 8.76
CA HIS A 63 5.59 21.32 10.17
C HIS A 63 6.73 20.55 10.85
N ARG A 64 7.48 21.22 11.74
CA ARG A 64 8.61 20.61 12.47
C ARG A 64 8.26 19.33 13.22
N ASP A 65 7.03 19.23 13.73
CA ASP A 65 6.55 18.04 14.46
C ASP A 65 6.47 16.82 13.55
N ILE A 66 6.18 16.99 12.24
CA ILE A 66 6.20 15.91 11.24
C ILE A 66 7.63 15.35 11.13
N VAL A 67 8.61 16.22 10.98
CA VAL A 67 10.02 15.82 10.89
C VAL A 67 10.48 15.10 12.15
N ASN A 68 10.12 15.62 13.32
CA ASN A 68 10.46 15.02 14.60
C ASN A 68 9.79 13.65 14.81
N ALA A 69 8.49 13.52 14.52
CA ALA A 69 7.78 12.26 14.64
C ALA A 69 8.37 11.17 13.73
N ILE A 70 8.73 11.52 12.46
CA ILE A 70 9.40 10.58 11.55
C ILE A 70 10.77 10.15 12.10
N ARG A 71 11.52 11.10 12.70
CA ARG A 71 12.82 10.79 13.32
C ARG A 71 12.66 9.82 14.48
N CYS A 72 11.72 10.07 15.38
CA CYS A 72 11.44 9.19 16.52
C CYS A 72 11.00 7.80 16.08
N LEU A 73 10.05 7.68 15.15
CA LEU A 73 9.62 6.40 14.59
C LEU A 73 10.77 5.61 13.94
N LYS A 74 11.74 6.29 13.34
CA LYS A 74 12.94 5.63 12.79
C LYS A 74 13.89 5.14 13.88
N LEU A 75 14.00 5.84 15.00
CA LEU A 75 14.83 5.45 16.13
C LEU A 75 14.20 4.25 16.86
N ASP A 76 12.92 4.31 17.17
CA ASP A 76 12.18 3.24 17.85
C ASP A 76 12.27 1.90 17.09
N LYS A 77 12.21 1.95 15.77
CA LYS A 77 12.44 0.75 14.93
C LYS A 77 13.84 0.14 15.06
N LYS A 78 14.85 0.95 15.40
CA LYS A 78 16.22 0.44 15.58
C LYS A 78 16.45 -0.19 16.96
N GLU A 79 15.69 0.24 17.95
CA GLU A 79 15.84 -0.19 19.36
C GLU A 79 15.20 -1.55 19.65
N GLN A 80 14.59 -2.23 18.66
CA GLN A 80 13.97 -3.56 18.74
C GLN A 80 12.85 -3.66 19.80
N ASN A 81 12.34 -2.56 20.31
CA ASN A 81 11.27 -2.53 21.30
C ASN A 81 10.16 -1.54 20.90
N PRO A 82 9.39 -1.84 19.83
CA PRO A 82 8.33 -0.96 19.37
C PRO A 82 7.19 -0.93 20.38
N ASN A 83 6.88 0.27 20.90
CA ASN A 83 5.71 0.50 21.73
C ASN A 83 4.55 1.00 20.86
N LEU A 84 3.52 0.18 20.71
CA LEU A 84 2.36 0.48 19.86
C LEU A 84 1.68 1.80 20.24
N VAL A 85 1.62 2.13 21.53
CA VAL A 85 1.02 3.39 22.02
C VAL A 85 1.86 4.60 21.60
N VAL A 86 3.18 4.48 21.66
CA VAL A 86 4.12 5.51 21.18
C VAL A 86 4.04 5.67 19.67
N GLU A 87 4.04 4.56 18.94
CA GLU A 87 3.86 4.59 17.48
C GLU A 87 2.53 5.25 17.09
N GLN A 88 1.45 4.91 17.77
CA GLN A 88 0.14 5.53 17.58
C GLN A 88 0.18 7.04 17.82
N ALA A 89 0.83 7.48 18.89
CA ALA A 89 0.98 8.90 19.20
C ALA A 89 1.72 9.65 18.08
N TYR A 90 2.83 9.09 17.59
CA TYR A 90 3.57 9.71 16.48
C TYR A 90 2.76 9.72 15.16
N VAL A 91 2.06 8.65 14.84
CA VAL A 91 1.17 8.61 13.65
C VAL A 91 0.07 9.68 13.77
N GLN A 92 -0.54 9.82 14.95
CA GLN A 92 -1.56 10.85 15.17
C GLN A 92 -1.00 12.27 15.09
N ILE A 93 0.22 12.52 15.56
CA ILE A 93 0.91 13.81 15.36
C ILE A 93 1.13 14.10 13.88
N LEU A 94 1.60 13.11 13.10
CA LEU A 94 1.77 13.25 11.64
C LEU A 94 0.44 13.65 10.98
N LEU A 95 -0.65 12.96 11.30
CA LEU A 95 -1.97 13.21 10.73
C LEU A 95 -2.55 14.56 11.20
N ALA A 96 -2.43 14.89 12.48
CA ALA A 96 -2.92 16.15 13.05
C ALA A 96 -2.22 17.38 12.44
N ARG A 97 -0.95 17.25 12.04
CA ARG A 97 -0.19 18.34 11.42
C ARG A 97 -0.31 18.38 9.89
N SER A 98 -0.68 17.27 9.25
CA SER A 98 -0.78 17.23 7.78
C SER A 98 -2.21 17.40 7.26
N ILE A 99 -3.21 16.79 7.88
CA ILE A 99 -4.61 16.82 7.39
C ILE A 99 -5.14 18.26 7.24
N PRO A 100 -4.92 19.19 8.18
CA PRO A 100 -5.39 20.58 8.04
C PRO A 100 -4.74 21.34 6.88
N ALA A 101 -3.59 20.89 6.39
CA ALA A 101 -2.91 21.49 5.23
C ALA A 101 -3.48 21.04 3.88
N PHE A 102 -4.34 20.02 3.88
CA PHE A 102 -4.90 19.47 2.64
C PHE A 102 -6.26 20.09 2.29
N ASN A 103 -6.45 20.37 1.02
CA ASN A 103 -7.77 20.58 0.46
C ASN A 103 -8.40 19.22 0.17
N LEU A 104 -9.30 18.78 1.05
CA LEU A 104 -9.94 17.47 0.97
C LEU A 104 -11.13 17.48 -0.01
N GLN A 105 -11.34 16.36 -0.69
CA GLN A 105 -12.50 16.08 -1.54
C GLN A 105 -13.05 14.70 -1.19
N GLU A 106 -14.35 14.47 -1.44
CA GLU A 106 -14.92 13.14 -1.27
C GLU A 106 -14.34 12.17 -2.30
N LYS A 107 -13.98 10.96 -1.86
CA LYS A 107 -13.45 9.93 -2.77
C LYS A 107 -14.43 9.55 -3.88
N SER A 108 -15.73 9.57 -3.60
CA SER A 108 -16.79 9.33 -4.59
C SER A 108 -16.78 10.34 -5.75
N SER A 109 -16.22 11.54 -5.55
CA SER A 109 -16.10 12.56 -6.60
C SER A 109 -14.87 12.41 -7.49
N VAL A 110 -13.97 11.45 -7.17
CA VAL A 110 -12.74 11.18 -7.92
C VAL A 110 -13.00 10.10 -8.97
N GLU A 111 -14.02 10.26 -9.79
CA GLU A 111 -14.17 9.48 -11.02
C GLU A 111 -13.20 10.05 -12.07
N SER A 112 -12.05 9.44 -12.15
CA SER A 112 -11.10 9.79 -13.21
C SER A 112 -11.42 9.00 -14.47
N ASN A 113 -11.62 9.73 -15.60
CA ASN A 113 -11.64 9.14 -16.94
C ASN A 113 -10.26 8.65 -17.39
N ASP A 114 -9.26 8.73 -16.54
CA ASP A 114 -7.92 8.24 -16.80
C ASP A 114 -7.92 6.70 -16.84
N ILE A 115 -7.53 6.15 -17.98
CA ILE A 115 -7.42 4.71 -18.19
C ILE A 115 -6.53 4.00 -17.16
N ILE A 116 -5.53 4.69 -16.63
CA ILE A 116 -4.63 4.16 -15.60
C ILE A 116 -5.42 3.99 -14.31
N TYR A 117 -6.17 5.02 -13.90
CA TYR A 117 -7.02 4.97 -12.72
C TYR A 117 -8.07 3.86 -12.83
N GLN A 118 -8.78 3.80 -13.97
CA GLN A 118 -9.79 2.78 -14.24
C GLN A 118 -9.18 1.36 -14.19
N THR A 119 -7.98 1.17 -14.77
CA THR A 119 -7.25 -0.10 -14.75
C THR A 119 -6.96 -0.57 -13.33
N VAL A 120 -6.42 0.30 -12.48
CA VAL A 120 -6.09 -0.06 -11.10
C VAL A 120 -7.35 -0.27 -10.26
N SER A 121 -8.37 0.59 -10.42
CA SER A 121 -9.67 0.44 -9.75
C SER A 121 -10.34 -0.88 -10.09
N TYR A 122 -10.32 -1.28 -11.37
CA TYR A 122 -10.88 -2.54 -11.81
C TYR A 122 -10.17 -3.73 -11.15
N ILE A 123 -8.84 -3.75 -11.17
CA ILE A 123 -8.07 -4.83 -10.54
C ILE A 123 -8.30 -4.86 -9.03
N ALA A 124 -8.29 -3.71 -8.35
CA ALA A 124 -8.52 -3.64 -6.91
C ALA A 124 -9.89 -4.22 -6.50
N LYS A 125 -10.92 -4.07 -7.34
CA LYS A 125 -12.26 -4.62 -7.10
C LYS A 125 -12.36 -6.12 -7.41
N HIS A 126 -11.64 -6.60 -8.44
CA HIS A 126 -11.86 -7.92 -9.03
C HIS A 126 -10.69 -8.90 -8.89
N PHE A 127 -9.56 -8.54 -8.22
CA PHE A 127 -8.35 -9.38 -8.19
C PHE A 127 -8.56 -10.78 -7.61
N LYS A 128 -9.62 -10.98 -6.81
CA LYS A 128 -9.99 -12.28 -6.24
C LYS A 128 -10.70 -13.21 -7.21
N GLU A 129 -11.24 -12.64 -8.28
CA GLU A 129 -11.98 -13.39 -9.29
C GLU A 129 -11.04 -13.98 -10.35
N GLU A 130 -11.58 -14.90 -11.16
CA GLU A 130 -10.91 -15.32 -12.38
C GLU A 130 -10.81 -14.12 -13.35
N MET A 131 -9.58 -13.75 -13.69
CA MET A 131 -9.30 -12.53 -14.43
C MET A 131 -8.31 -12.76 -15.55
N SER A 132 -8.66 -12.27 -16.74
CA SER A 132 -7.75 -12.20 -17.89
C SER A 132 -7.70 -10.78 -18.44
N LEU A 133 -6.62 -10.46 -19.18
CA LEU A 133 -6.49 -9.16 -19.82
C LEU A 133 -7.62 -8.93 -20.85
N GLU A 134 -8.08 -10.00 -21.51
CA GLU A 134 -9.20 -9.98 -22.45
C GLU A 134 -10.53 -9.66 -21.76
N LYS A 135 -10.82 -10.33 -20.64
CA LYS A 135 -12.02 -10.06 -19.83
C LYS A 135 -12.03 -8.60 -19.36
N MET A 136 -10.92 -8.16 -18.81
CA MET A 136 -10.76 -6.79 -18.33
C MET A 136 -10.96 -5.75 -19.45
N ALA A 137 -10.35 -5.97 -20.61
CA ALA A 137 -10.49 -5.07 -21.77
C ALA A 137 -11.95 -4.94 -22.23
N ARG A 138 -12.68 -6.06 -22.27
CA ARG A 138 -14.09 -6.12 -22.63
C ARG A 138 -14.96 -5.35 -21.63
N ASP A 139 -14.76 -5.63 -20.34
CA ASP A 139 -15.56 -5.03 -19.27
C ASP A 139 -15.33 -3.50 -19.14
N MET A 140 -14.11 -3.06 -19.45
CA MET A 140 -13.75 -1.63 -19.48
C MET A 140 -14.05 -0.93 -20.81
N GLY A 141 -14.51 -1.64 -21.84
CA GLY A 141 -14.80 -1.05 -23.16
C GLY A 141 -13.56 -0.54 -23.91
N VAL A 142 -12.39 -1.11 -23.64
CA VAL A 142 -11.12 -0.69 -24.26
C VAL A 142 -10.44 -1.86 -24.99
N SER A 143 -9.46 -1.55 -25.87
CA SER A 143 -8.70 -2.61 -26.55
C SER A 143 -7.71 -3.28 -25.59
N LYS A 144 -7.48 -4.58 -25.78
CA LYS A 144 -6.42 -5.32 -25.09
C LYS A 144 -5.04 -4.65 -25.26
N PHE A 145 -4.80 -4.08 -26.44
CA PHE A 145 -3.56 -3.37 -26.74
C PHE A 145 -3.39 -2.13 -25.87
N THR A 146 -4.47 -1.36 -25.65
CA THR A 146 -4.48 -0.19 -24.76
C THR A 146 -4.09 -0.59 -23.35
N LEU A 147 -4.72 -1.63 -22.77
CA LEU A 147 -4.37 -2.12 -21.44
C LEU A 147 -2.93 -2.66 -21.38
N SER A 148 -2.50 -3.42 -22.38
CA SER A 148 -1.12 -3.93 -22.43
C SER A 148 -0.09 -2.79 -22.38
N ARG A 149 -0.37 -1.66 -23.06
CA ARG A 149 0.48 -0.45 -23.01
C ARG A 149 0.44 0.23 -21.65
N VAL A 150 -0.71 0.26 -20.96
CA VAL A 150 -0.81 0.76 -19.59
C VAL A 150 0.09 -0.07 -18.67
N PHE A 151 0.01 -1.40 -18.74
CA PHE A 151 0.85 -2.26 -17.91
C PHE A 151 2.35 -2.11 -18.20
N SER A 152 2.74 -2.16 -19.47
CA SER A 152 4.16 -2.07 -19.86
C SER A 152 4.72 -0.65 -19.70
N GLY A 153 3.96 0.37 -20.09
CA GLY A 153 4.42 1.76 -20.12
C GLY A 153 4.35 2.46 -18.78
N THR A 154 3.30 2.19 -17.98
CA THR A 154 3.11 2.88 -16.69
C THR A 154 3.60 2.04 -15.52
N PHE A 155 3.24 0.75 -15.49
CA PHE A 155 3.61 -0.10 -14.35
C PHE A 155 4.91 -0.87 -14.57
N HIS A 156 5.48 -0.83 -15.77
CA HIS A 156 6.69 -1.57 -16.17
C HIS A 156 6.61 -3.08 -15.86
N ARG A 157 5.41 -3.66 -16.00
CA ARG A 157 5.07 -5.05 -15.69
C ARG A 157 4.02 -5.55 -16.67
N ASN A 158 3.89 -6.86 -16.81
CA ASN A 158 2.74 -7.40 -17.51
C ASN A 158 1.53 -7.54 -16.56
N PHE A 159 0.35 -7.75 -17.16
CA PHE A 159 -0.92 -7.90 -16.43
C PHE A 159 -0.84 -8.97 -15.32
N ASN A 160 -0.31 -10.16 -15.64
CA ASN A 160 -0.23 -11.26 -14.69
C ASN A 160 0.70 -10.94 -13.50
N GLN A 161 1.81 -10.26 -13.75
CA GLN A 161 2.73 -9.82 -12.70
C GLN A 161 2.04 -8.83 -11.77
N TYR A 162 1.31 -7.86 -12.33
CA TYR A 162 0.58 -6.86 -11.55
C TYR A 162 -0.55 -7.51 -10.73
N LEU A 163 -1.36 -8.36 -11.34
CA LEU A 163 -2.44 -9.09 -10.68
C LEU A 163 -1.91 -9.97 -9.54
N ASN A 164 -0.84 -10.74 -9.79
CA ASN A 164 -0.22 -11.58 -8.77
C ASN A 164 0.33 -10.77 -7.61
N GLU A 165 0.86 -9.58 -7.85
CA GLU A 165 1.34 -8.70 -6.78
C GLU A 165 0.18 -8.22 -5.89
N GLN A 166 -0.96 -7.83 -6.46
CA GLN A 166 -2.15 -7.47 -5.68
C GLN A 166 -2.66 -8.65 -4.84
N ARG A 167 -2.70 -9.85 -5.42
CA ARG A 167 -3.05 -11.08 -4.71
C ARG A 167 -2.08 -11.40 -3.57
N LEU A 168 -0.78 -11.24 -3.80
CA LEU A 168 0.24 -11.45 -2.77
C LEU A 168 0.14 -10.44 -1.64
N ASN A 169 -0.17 -9.16 -1.92
CA ASN A 169 -0.38 -8.15 -0.89
C ASN A 169 -1.54 -8.57 0.04
N TYR A 170 -2.65 -9.04 -0.53
CA TYR A 170 -3.76 -9.58 0.25
C TYR A 170 -3.35 -10.79 1.10
N VAL A 171 -2.60 -11.73 0.50
CA VAL A 171 -2.09 -12.93 1.20
C VAL A 171 -1.22 -12.55 2.39
N CYS A 172 -0.27 -11.64 2.23
CA CYS A 172 0.63 -11.23 3.31
C CYS A 172 -0.13 -10.68 4.51
N VAL A 173 -1.08 -9.76 4.28
CA VAL A 173 -1.93 -9.23 5.36
C VAL A 173 -2.64 -10.36 6.12
N HIS A 174 -3.19 -11.37 5.41
CA HIS A 174 -3.90 -12.47 6.06
C HIS A 174 -2.97 -13.48 6.74
N LEU A 175 -1.77 -13.69 6.21
CA LEU A 175 -0.74 -14.51 6.86
C LEU A 175 -0.29 -13.90 8.20
N GLU A 176 -0.24 -12.57 8.27
CA GLU A 176 0.17 -11.81 9.45
C GLU A 176 -0.94 -11.72 10.50
N CYS A 177 -2.20 -11.52 10.06
CA CYS A 177 -3.31 -11.13 10.93
C CYS A 177 -4.31 -12.26 11.23
N THR A 178 -4.21 -13.44 10.60
CA THR A 178 -5.20 -14.52 10.76
C THR A 178 -4.58 -15.90 10.92
N ASP A 179 -5.37 -16.83 11.49
CA ASP A 179 -5.01 -18.24 11.61
C ASP A 179 -5.49 -19.12 10.45
N LYS A 180 -6.07 -18.51 9.41
CA LYS A 180 -6.51 -19.25 8.22
C LYS A 180 -5.37 -20.05 7.61
N SER A 181 -5.69 -21.21 7.01
CA SER A 181 -4.68 -22.00 6.31
C SER A 181 -4.08 -21.25 5.13
N ASN A 182 -2.83 -21.55 4.78
CA ASN A 182 -2.19 -20.95 3.60
C ASN A 182 -2.97 -21.26 2.31
N THR A 183 -3.61 -22.44 2.27
CA THR A 183 -4.47 -22.87 1.17
C THR A 183 -5.70 -21.97 1.06
N ASP A 184 -6.44 -21.78 2.16
CA ASP A 184 -7.63 -20.95 2.15
C ASP A 184 -7.31 -19.50 1.78
N ILE A 185 -6.25 -18.94 2.36
CA ILE A 185 -5.83 -17.55 2.05
C ILE A 185 -5.48 -17.42 0.57
N SER A 186 -4.78 -18.39 -0.02
CA SER A 186 -4.41 -18.32 -1.42
C SER A 186 -5.62 -18.43 -2.37
N MET A 187 -6.59 -19.28 -2.03
CA MET A 187 -7.85 -19.41 -2.78
C MET A 187 -8.69 -18.14 -2.62
N ASP A 188 -8.84 -17.61 -1.40
CA ASP A 188 -9.52 -16.33 -1.12
C ASP A 188 -8.89 -15.15 -1.87
N ALA A 189 -7.59 -15.21 -2.13
CA ALA A 189 -6.86 -14.22 -2.93
C ALA A 189 -7.04 -14.38 -4.44
N GLY A 190 -7.70 -15.44 -4.89
CA GLY A 190 -7.97 -15.72 -6.31
C GLY A 190 -6.88 -16.48 -7.05
N PHE A 191 -5.94 -17.14 -6.36
CA PHE A 191 -4.99 -18.04 -7.04
C PHE A 191 -5.70 -19.33 -7.45
N GLU A 192 -5.57 -19.71 -8.71
CA GLU A 192 -6.22 -20.91 -9.27
C GLU A 192 -5.62 -22.21 -8.75
N SER A 193 -4.35 -22.19 -8.28
CA SER A 193 -3.69 -23.37 -7.74
C SER A 193 -2.61 -23.02 -6.71
N GLN A 194 -2.45 -23.92 -5.73
CA GLN A 194 -1.37 -23.86 -4.74
C GLN A 194 0.03 -23.84 -5.39
N ARG A 195 0.19 -24.54 -6.51
CA ARG A 195 1.48 -24.57 -7.24
C ARG A 195 1.84 -23.18 -7.76
N THR A 196 0.91 -22.49 -8.40
CA THR A 196 1.10 -21.12 -8.92
C THR A 196 1.36 -20.17 -7.76
N PHE A 197 0.55 -20.22 -6.71
CA PHE A 197 0.72 -19.41 -5.52
C PHE A 197 2.12 -19.57 -4.90
N ASN A 198 2.52 -20.79 -4.58
CA ASN A 198 3.81 -21.08 -3.93
C ASN A 198 5.00 -20.62 -4.79
N ARG A 199 4.92 -20.80 -6.13
CA ARG A 199 5.94 -20.33 -7.05
C ARG A 199 6.06 -18.81 -7.01
N VAL A 200 4.94 -18.09 -7.20
CA VAL A 200 4.92 -16.62 -7.25
C VAL A 200 5.32 -16.01 -5.90
N PHE A 201 4.87 -16.62 -4.80
CA PHE A 201 5.25 -16.17 -3.45
C PHE A 201 6.76 -16.30 -3.22
N ARG A 202 7.34 -17.47 -3.55
CA ARG A 202 8.78 -17.71 -3.41
C ARG A 202 9.62 -16.81 -4.34
N GLU A 203 9.16 -16.58 -5.56
CA GLU A 203 9.81 -15.64 -6.49
C GLU A 203 9.90 -14.24 -5.90
N ARG A 204 8.84 -13.78 -5.20
CA ARG A 204 8.74 -12.42 -4.64
C ARG A 204 9.45 -12.25 -3.31
N TYR A 205 9.24 -13.19 -2.37
CA TYR A 205 9.70 -13.06 -0.97
C TYR A 205 10.92 -13.90 -0.64
N LYS A 206 11.39 -14.76 -1.56
CA LYS A 206 12.55 -15.67 -1.40
C LYS A 206 12.38 -16.68 -0.25
N MET A 207 11.16 -16.87 0.22
CA MET A 207 10.78 -17.82 1.26
C MET A 207 9.40 -18.40 0.99
N THR A 208 9.02 -19.44 1.72
CA THR A 208 7.68 -20.05 1.64
C THR A 208 6.65 -19.23 2.43
N PRO A 209 5.34 -19.35 2.12
CA PRO A 209 4.28 -18.73 2.93
C PRO A 209 4.30 -19.12 4.40
N ARG A 210 4.71 -20.36 4.71
CA ARG A 210 4.85 -20.88 6.09
C ARG A 210 5.98 -20.20 6.83
N GLU A 211 7.15 -20.09 6.20
CA GLU A 211 8.32 -19.37 6.77
C GLU A 211 8.00 -17.89 6.98
N TYR A 212 7.31 -17.26 6.03
CA TYR A 212 6.86 -15.87 6.14
C TYR A 212 5.94 -15.70 7.36
N ARG A 213 4.90 -16.55 7.51
CA ARG A 213 3.99 -16.50 8.66
C ARG A 213 4.74 -16.67 9.99
N ASN A 214 5.64 -17.66 10.09
CA ASN A 214 6.40 -17.89 11.31
C ASN A 214 7.27 -16.69 11.67
N LEU A 215 7.95 -16.09 10.71
CA LEU A 215 8.78 -14.91 10.92
C LEU A 215 7.98 -13.71 11.50
N TYR A 216 6.75 -13.52 11.04
CA TYR A 216 5.90 -12.43 11.54
C TYR A 216 5.23 -12.78 12.87
N ARG A 217 4.90 -14.05 13.13
CA ARG A 217 4.37 -14.50 14.44
C ARG A 217 5.42 -14.44 15.53
N GLU A 218 6.63 -14.85 15.26
CA GLU A 218 7.75 -14.74 16.21
C GLU A 218 8.00 -13.29 16.61
N LYS A 219 7.93 -12.37 15.66
CA LYS A 219 7.98 -10.93 15.96
C LYS A 219 6.83 -10.46 16.84
N PHE A 220 5.63 -11.02 16.68
CA PHE A 220 4.44 -10.65 17.45
C PHE A 220 4.44 -11.25 18.87
N VAL A 221 4.95 -12.48 19.04
CA VAL A 221 5.07 -13.17 20.35
C VAL A 221 6.12 -12.48 21.21
N LEU A 222 7.28 -12.13 20.65
CA LEU A 222 8.32 -11.39 21.37
C LEU A 222 7.86 -10.00 21.82
N GLN A 223 6.80 -9.44 21.22
CA GLN A 223 6.20 -8.17 21.62
C GLN A 223 5.19 -8.30 22.77
N ASN A 224 4.62 -9.51 22.98
CA ASN A 224 3.57 -9.73 23.99
C ASN A 224 4.06 -10.46 25.25
N GLU A 225 5.29 -10.93 25.28
CA GLU A 225 5.88 -11.57 26.49
C GLU A 225 6.53 -10.57 27.45
N ILE A 226 6.44 -9.26 27.21
CA ILE A 226 6.93 -8.20 28.10
C ILE A 226 5.74 -7.37 28.60
N ILE A 227 4.86 -7.99 29.38
CA ILE A 227 3.94 -7.31 30.30
C ILE A 227 4.04 -7.99 31.66
#